data_3693ac23f8b72b08bfeb9c91624a66a3
#
_entry.id   3693ac23f8b72b08bfeb9c91624a66a3
#
_cell.length_a   1.000
_cell.length_b   1.000
_cell.length_c   1.000
_cell.angle_alpha   90.00
_cell.angle_beta   90.00
_cell.angle_gamma   90.00
#
_symmetry.space_group_name_H-M   'P 1'
#
loop_
_entity.id
_entity.type
_entity.pdbx_description
1 polymer ?
#
loop_
_entity_poly.entity_id
_entity_poly.type
_entity_poly.pdbx_seq_one_letter_code
_entity_poly.pdbx_strand_id
1 'polypeptide(L)' 'MHELGVLMRAVRTVDQMAKKHNIDKVKHITLAVGEESTFVPAYFEKLFPAAIDAFETMEEAVLKIEMVEGKGLVIKDFGY' A
#
# COMPACT_ATOMS: atom_id res chain seq x y z
N MET A 1 -2.76 -12.91 6.97
CA MET A 1 -4.09 -13.38 6.53
C MET A 1 -4.80 -12.24 5.87
N HIS A 2 -5.51 -12.46 4.82
CA HIS A 2 -6.28 -11.43 4.11
C HIS A 2 -5.43 -10.27 3.58
N GLU A 3 -4.16 -10.52 3.28
CA GLU A 3 -3.25 -9.48 2.83
C GLU A 3 -3.76 -8.79 1.56
N LEU A 4 -4.33 -9.55 0.62
CA LEU A 4 -4.81 -8.93 -0.62
C LEU A 4 -5.92 -7.91 -0.36
N GLY A 5 -6.90 -8.27 0.48
CA GLY A 5 -8.00 -7.35 0.80
C GLY A 5 -7.53 -6.07 1.47
N VAL A 6 -6.61 -6.22 2.41
CA VAL A 6 -6.03 -5.07 3.13
C VAL A 6 -5.22 -4.22 2.16
N LEU A 7 -4.41 -4.86 1.32
CA LEU A 7 -3.58 -4.15 0.35
C LEU A 7 -4.44 -3.40 -0.67
N MET A 8 -5.51 -4.02 -1.15
CA MET A 8 -6.43 -3.38 -2.09
C MET A 8 -7.06 -2.13 -1.48
N ARG A 9 -7.44 -2.19 -0.21
CA ARG A 9 -8.01 -1.01 0.46
C ARG A 9 -6.98 0.10 0.60
N ALA A 10 -5.74 -0.27 0.95
CA ALA A 10 -4.67 0.73 1.06
C ALA A 10 -4.41 1.41 -0.29
N VAL A 11 -4.29 0.62 -1.34
CA VAL A 11 -4.06 1.15 -2.69
C VAL A 11 -5.22 2.06 -3.12
N ARG A 12 -6.46 1.63 -2.90
CA ARG A 12 -7.62 2.43 -3.24
C ARG A 12 -7.64 3.75 -2.48
N THR A 13 -7.30 3.72 -1.19
CA THR A 13 -7.25 4.94 -0.37
C THR A 13 -6.24 5.92 -0.94
N VAL A 14 -5.04 5.45 -1.27
CA VAL A 14 -4.01 6.30 -1.84
C VAL A 14 -4.43 6.83 -3.21
N ASP A 15 -5.05 6.00 -4.05
CA ASP A 15 -5.57 6.42 -5.34
C ASP A 15 -6.59 7.55 -5.19
N GLN A 16 -7.51 7.42 -4.24
CA GLN A 16 -8.52 8.45 -3.99
C GLN A 16 -7.89 9.76 -3.51
N MET A 17 -6.89 9.66 -2.64
CA MET A 17 -6.18 10.84 -2.17
C MET A 17 -5.40 11.52 -3.29
N ALA A 18 -4.76 10.73 -4.13
CA ALA A 18 -4.01 11.26 -5.27
C ALA A 18 -4.94 12.02 -6.22
N LYS A 19 -6.09 11.45 -6.54
CA LYS A 19 -7.07 12.09 -7.42
C LYS A 19 -7.62 13.37 -6.81
N LYS A 20 -7.87 13.35 -5.52
CA LYS A 20 -8.37 14.53 -4.81
C LYS A 20 -7.39 15.70 -4.89
N HIS A 21 -6.11 15.41 -4.92
CA HIS A 21 -5.06 16.43 -4.96
C HIS A 21 -4.45 16.62 -6.35
N ASN A 22 -5.09 16.08 -7.39
CA ASN A 22 -4.65 16.21 -8.78
C ASN A 22 -3.26 15.62 -9.02
N ILE A 23 -2.95 14.54 -8.34
CA ILE A 23 -1.69 13.81 -8.50
C ILE A 23 -1.92 12.72 -9.55
N ASP A 24 -1.20 12.79 -10.66
CA ASP A 24 -1.38 11.84 -11.75
C ASP A 24 -0.71 10.50 -11.50
N LYS A 25 0.46 10.52 -10.88
CA LYS A 25 1.24 9.30 -10.65
C LYS A 25 1.78 9.26 -9.23
N VAL A 26 1.52 8.14 -8.57
CA VAL A 26 2.08 7.84 -7.25
C VAL A 26 3.37 7.04 -7.49
N LYS A 27 4.46 7.46 -6.86
CA LYS A 27 5.75 6.79 -7.06
C LYS A 27 6.00 5.70 -6.04
N HIS A 28 5.49 5.85 -4.83
CA HIS A 28 5.61 4.81 -3.81
C HIS A 28 4.49 4.90 -2.79
N ILE A 29 4.24 3.78 -2.14
CA ILE A 29 3.37 3.69 -0.97
C ILE A 29 4.20 3.02 0.12
N THR A 30 4.22 3.61 1.31
CA THR A 30 4.87 3.01 2.46
C THR A 30 3.82 2.51 3.43
N LEU A 31 3.86 1.23 3.74
CA LEU A 31 3.00 0.62 4.75
C LEU A 31 3.81 0.36 6.01
N ALA A 32 3.29 0.79 7.14
CA ALA A 32 3.85 0.43 8.45
C ALA A 32 3.10 -0.80 8.95
N VAL A 33 3.81 -1.90 9.11
CA VAL A 33 3.23 -3.19 9.49
C VAL A 33 3.70 -3.54 10.89
N GLY A 34 2.76 -3.80 11.78
CA GLY A 34 3.08 -4.16 13.15
C GLY A 34 3.76 -5.52 13.23
N GLU A 35 4.85 -5.58 13.99
CA GLU A 35 5.61 -6.82 14.17
C GLU A 35 4.81 -7.92 14.84
N GLU A 36 3.79 -7.53 15.62
CA GLU A 36 2.93 -8.48 16.30
C GLU A 36 1.64 -8.78 15.54
N SER A 37 1.51 -8.24 14.32
CA SER A 37 0.34 -8.51 13.49
C SER A 37 0.46 -9.89 12.86
N THR A 38 -0.66 -10.38 12.33
CA THR A 38 -0.68 -11.65 11.61
C THR A 38 -0.34 -11.50 10.13
N PHE A 39 -0.07 -10.27 9.68
CA PHE A 39 0.26 -10.03 8.28
C PHE A 39 1.68 -10.49 7.97
N VAL A 40 1.86 -11.04 6.78
CA VAL A 40 3.14 -11.50 6.30
C VAL A 40 3.62 -10.50 5.24
N PRO A 41 4.65 -9.69 5.55
CA PRO A 41 5.09 -8.62 4.62
C PRO A 41 5.44 -9.11 3.22
N ALA A 42 6.03 -10.30 3.12
CA ALA A 42 6.38 -10.86 1.81
C ALA A 42 5.16 -11.06 0.92
N TYR A 43 3.99 -11.32 1.49
CA TYR A 43 2.77 -11.48 0.71
C TYR A 43 2.31 -10.13 0.16
N PHE A 44 2.47 -9.06 0.89
CA PHE A 44 2.16 -7.73 0.36
C PHE A 44 3.01 -7.42 -0.86
N GLU A 45 4.31 -7.71 -0.80
CA GLU A 45 5.20 -7.47 -1.91
C GLU A 45 4.83 -8.32 -3.13
N LYS A 46 4.50 -9.57 -2.89
CA LYS A 46 4.13 -10.51 -3.96
C LYS A 46 2.83 -10.11 -4.63
N LEU A 47 1.86 -9.63 -3.85
CA LEU A 47 0.52 -9.30 -4.34
C LEU A 47 0.40 -7.88 -4.88
N PHE A 48 1.38 -7.04 -4.63
CA PHE A 48 1.30 -5.63 -4.99
C PHE A 48 1.04 -5.41 -6.49
N PRO A 49 1.73 -6.10 -7.41
CA PRO A 49 1.45 -5.89 -8.84
C PRO A 49 -0.01 -6.15 -9.21
N ALA A 50 -0.62 -7.18 -8.63
CA ALA A 50 -2.04 -7.46 -8.87
C ALA A 50 -2.94 -6.39 -8.23
N ALA A 51 -2.55 -5.90 -7.05
CA ALA A 51 -3.35 -4.91 -6.34
C ALA A 51 -3.41 -3.57 -7.06
N ILE A 52 -2.36 -3.19 -7.77
CA ILE A 52 -2.30 -1.89 -8.44
C ILE A 52 -2.79 -1.93 -9.90
N ASP A 53 -3.04 -3.11 -10.43
CA ASP A 53 -3.32 -3.28 -11.87
C ASP A 53 -4.48 -2.43 -12.37
N ALA A 54 -5.49 -2.21 -11.55
CA ALA A 54 -6.68 -1.46 -11.94
C ALA A 54 -6.55 0.06 -11.80
N PHE A 55 -5.40 0.55 -11.31
CA PHE A 55 -5.25 1.97 -10.97
C PHE A 55 -4.17 2.63 -11.82
N GLU A 56 -4.58 3.53 -12.71
CA GLU A 56 -3.64 4.26 -13.56
C GLU A 56 -2.64 5.08 -12.74
N THR A 57 -3.07 5.64 -11.61
CA THR A 57 -2.18 6.41 -10.75
C THR A 57 -1.04 5.58 -10.18
N MET A 58 -1.18 4.27 -10.19
CA MET A 58 -0.23 3.35 -9.56
C MET A 58 0.73 2.68 -10.53
N GLU A 59 0.70 3.04 -11.82
CA GLU A 59 1.53 2.37 -12.83
C GLU A 59 3.02 2.34 -12.49
N GLU A 60 3.49 3.38 -11.83
CA GLU A 60 4.91 3.52 -11.49
C GLU A 60 5.19 3.29 -10.01
N ALA A 61 4.16 2.93 -9.25
CA ALA A 61 4.31 2.84 -7.81
C ALA A 61 5.12 1.62 -7.37
N VAL A 62 5.93 1.82 -6.35
CA VAL A 62 6.61 0.73 -5.66
C VAL A 62 6.11 0.67 -4.23
N LEU A 63 6.13 -0.51 -3.66
CA LEU A 63 5.72 -0.73 -2.29
C LEU A 63 6.94 -0.72 -1.39
N LYS A 64 6.84 0.04 -0.30
CA LYS A 64 7.84 0.04 0.76
C LYS A 64 7.15 -0.45 2.03
N ILE A 65 7.81 -1.32 2.76
CA ILE A 65 7.27 -1.84 4.02
C ILE A 65 8.23 -1.48 5.13
N GLU A 66 7.66 -0.93 6.20
CA GLU A 66 8.40 -0.60 7.41
C GLU A 66 7.79 -1.38 8.56
N MET A 67 8.61 -2.15 9.25
CA MET A 67 8.16 -2.91 10.42
C MET A 67 8.18 -1.99 11.63
N VAL A 68 7.09 -2.01 12.37
CA VAL A 68 6.93 -1.15 13.55
C VAL A 68 6.39 -1.98 14.71
N GLU A 69 6.46 -1.44 15.91
CA GLU A 69 5.87 -2.09 17.07
C GLU A 69 4.35 -2.14 16.93
N GLY A 70 3.75 -3.16 17.53
CA GLY A 70 2.30 -3.24 17.62
C GLY A 70 1.69 -4.25 16.67
N LYS A 71 0.38 -4.22 16.56
CA LYS A 71 -0.43 -5.23 15.87
C LYS A 71 -1.11 -4.73 14.63
N GLY A 72 -1.02 -3.45 14.34
CA GLY A 72 -1.79 -2.84 13.27
C GLY A 72 -1.06 -2.75 11.95
N LEU A 73 -1.75 -2.18 10.99
CA LEU A 73 -1.20 -1.83 9.70
C LEU A 73 -1.75 -0.47 9.33
N VAL A 74 -0.87 0.44 8.96
CA VAL A 74 -1.31 1.77 8.52
C VAL A 74 -0.52 2.18 7.27
N ILE A 75 -1.12 3.05 6.47
CA ILE A 75 -0.40 3.72 5.40
C ILE A 75 0.41 4.82 6.07
N LYS A 76 1.72 4.68 6.03
CA LYS A 76 2.58 5.69 6.64
C LYS A 76 2.65 6.93 5.77
N ASP A 77 2.87 6.74 4.48
CA ASP A 77 2.93 7.84 3.53
C ASP A 77 2.84 7.28 2.11
N PHE A 78 2.72 8.19 1.16
CA PHE A 78 2.93 7.87 -0.24
C PHE A 78 3.63 9.07 -0.88
N GLY A 79 4.39 8.80 -1.93
CA GLY A 79 5.12 9.85 -2.65
C GLY A 79 4.71 9.92 -4.11
N TYR A 80 4.95 11.09 -4.70
CA TYR A 80 4.59 11.32 -6.10
C TYR A 80 5.60 12.24 -6.79
#